data_8a6d05593ae6e58dadde3e3edf417d95
#
_entry.id   8a6d05593ae6e58dadde3e3edf417d95
#
_cell.length_a   1.000
_cell.length_b   1.000
_cell.length_c   1.000
_cell.angle_alpha   90.00
_cell.angle_beta   90.00
_cell.angle_gamma   90.00
#
_symmetry.space_group_name_H-M   'P 1'
#
loop_
_entity.id
_entity.type
_entity.pdbx_description
1 polymer ?
#
loop_
_entity_poly.entity_id
_entity_poly.type
_entity_poly.pdbx_seq_one_letter_code
_entity_poly.pdbx_strand_id
1 'polypeptide(L)'
;ERKTMEDNRVIECVERADYILSNLMAVKPGEEVLIVIDPQTDMRMANAMAAAALKCGAEYGIYMMPIRGKDKATIFPKSLELGMDACDVFVGMTTASGAAIYNNHLKDLINQKKLREVSICLRNIDNFTRGGALADYEAVYADGEKLQAIWRGHKKAHITTPAGTDLYMDMNPMEPIIECGIARNPGDAMAWSDGEVSLGPVIGSTHGTLVIDGP
;
A
#
# COMPACT_ATOMS: atom_id res chain seq x y z
N GLU A 1 28.93 9.31 27.52
CA GLU A 1 28.31 9.14 26.18
C GLU A 1 27.99 7.65 26.00
N ARG A 2 26.70 7.25 26.15
CA ARG A 2 26.27 5.94 25.71
C ARG A 2 26.30 5.96 24.17
N LYS A 3 27.26 5.26 23.57
CA LYS A 3 27.14 4.84 22.17
C LYS A 3 25.81 4.10 22.06
N THR A 4 24.79 4.70 21.44
CA THR A 4 23.57 4.01 21.04
C THR A 4 24.03 2.87 20.14
N MET A 5 23.78 1.61 20.57
CA MET A 5 23.92 0.48 19.65
C MET A 5 23.06 0.82 18.44
N GLU A 6 23.66 0.86 17.26
CA GLU A 6 22.91 1.00 16.03
C GLU A 6 21.85 -0.09 15.97
N ASP A 7 20.61 0.33 15.81
CA ASP A 7 19.47 -0.58 15.71
C ASP A 7 19.62 -1.42 14.42
N ASN A 8 20.13 -2.64 14.57
CA ASN A 8 20.41 -3.52 13.44
C ASN A 8 19.23 -4.44 13.15
N ARG A 9 18.10 -3.88 12.72
CA ARG A 9 16.90 -4.63 12.31
C ARG A 9 16.90 -5.06 10.85
N VAL A 10 18.06 -5.24 10.26
CA VAL A 10 18.19 -5.66 8.85
C VAL A 10 17.54 -7.03 8.61
N ILE A 11 17.71 -7.97 9.55
CA ILE A 11 17.14 -9.33 9.41
C ILE A 11 15.62 -9.28 9.41
N GLU A 12 15.02 -8.53 10.35
CA GLU A 12 13.55 -8.33 10.38
C GLU A 12 13.03 -7.70 9.08
N CYS A 13 13.78 -6.73 8.51
CA CYS A 13 13.44 -6.15 7.22
C CYS A 13 13.51 -7.18 6.09
N VAL A 14 14.52 -8.05 6.06
CA VAL A 14 14.68 -9.08 5.03
C VAL A 14 13.54 -10.10 5.08
N GLU A 15 13.16 -10.58 6.27
CA GLU A 15 12.02 -11.48 6.43
C GLU A 15 10.73 -10.84 5.89
N ARG A 16 10.53 -9.57 6.21
CA ARG A 16 9.32 -8.86 5.79
C ARG A 16 9.29 -8.59 4.30
N ALA A 17 10.40 -8.13 3.74
CA ALA A 17 10.54 -7.91 2.30
C ALA A 17 10.34 -9.21 1.51
N ASP A 18 10.91 -10.31 1.99
CA ASP A 18 10.74 -11.63 1.39
C ASP A 18 9.25 -12.05 1.38
N TYR A 19 8.57 -11.89 2.51
CA TYR A 19 7.14 -12.19 2.59
C TYR A 19 6.31 -11.34 1.61
N ILE A 20 6.59 -10.03 1.51
CA ILE A 20 5.89 -9.13 0.60
C ILE A 20 6.11 -9.56 -0.86
N LEU A 21 7.35 -9.71 -1.31
CA LEU A 21 7.62 -9.98 -2.72
C LEU A 21 7.28 -11.42 -3.12
N SER A 22 7.60 -12.41 -2.27
CA SER A 22 7.35 -13.82 -2.60
C SER A 22 5.87 -14.21 -2.45
N ASN A 23 5.20 -13.77 -1.38
CA ASN A 23 3.86 -14.23 -1.05
C ASN A 23 2.76 -13.26 -1.49
N LEU A 24 2.91 -11.97 -1.15
CA LEU A 24 1.84 -11.00 -1.40
C LEU A 24 1.86 -10.48 -2.84
N MET A 25 3.04 -10.36 -3.44
CA MET A 25 3.19 -9.92 -4.83
C MET A 25 3.50 -11.06 -5.80
N ALA A 26 3.83 -12.25 -5.31
CA ALA A 26 4.16 -13.43 -6.11
C ALA A 26 5.16 -13.12 -7.24
N VAL A 27 6.27 -12.46 -6.89
CA VAL A 27 7.33 -12.07 -7.84
C VAL A 27 7.98 -13.32 -8.42
N LYS A 28 8.21 -13.31 -9.74
CA LYS A 28 8.69 -14.45 -10.51
C LYS A 28 10.11 -14.21 -11.04
N PRO A 29 10.86 -15.30 -11.31
CA PRO A 29 12.15 -15.18 -11.98
C PRO A 29 12.04 -14.45 -13.33
N GLY A 30 12.96 -13.51 -13.55
CA GLY A 30 13.05 -12.71 -14.78
C GLY A 30 12.13 -11.50 -14.83
N GLU A 31 11.33 -11.23 -13.80
CA GLU A 31 10.57 -9.97 -13.70
C GLU A 31 11.47 -8.79 -13.30
N GLU A 32 11.07 -7.59 -13.67
CA GLU A 32 11.69 -6.32 -13.33
C GLU A 32 10.96 -5.65 -12.17
N VAL A 33 11.63 -5.49 -11.03
CA VAL A 33 11.07 -4.85 -9.81
C VAL A 33 11.59 -3.43 -9.68
N LEU A 34 10.73 -2.43 -9.78
CA LEU A 34 11.08 -1.02 -9.58
C LEU A 34 10.69 -0.56 -8.17
N ILE A 35 11.69 -0.30 -7.32
CA ILE A 35 11.53 0.17 -5.94
C ILE A 35 11.72 1.69 -5.94
N VAL A 36 10.67 2.43 -5.56
CA VAL A 36 10.69 3.89 -5.55
C VAL A 36 10.71 4.42 -4.12
N ILE A 37 11.71 5.21 -3.81
CA ILE A 37 11.98 5.77 -2.48
C ILE A 37 12.10 7.30 -2.53
N ASP A 38 12.11 7.93 -1.38
CA ASP A 38 12.53 9.33 -1.22
C ASP A 38 13.66 9.45 -0.17
N PRO A 39 14.30 10.64 -0.02
CA PRO A 39 15.41 10.83 0.91
C PRO A 39 15.09 10.55 2.39
N GLN A 40 13.83 10.39 2.78
CA GLN A 40 13.43 10.04 4.15
C GLN A 40 13.14 8.54 4.30
N THR A 41 13.15 7.77 3.23
CA THR A 41 12.97 6.32 3.30
C THR A 41 14.16 5.67 4.00
N ASP A 42 13.89 4.79 4.96
CA ASP A 42 14.94 4.01 5.62
C ASP A 42 15.54 3.02 4.63
N MET A 43 16.82 3.20 4.30
CA MET A 43 17.51 2.38 3.30
C MET A 43 17.62 0.90 3.68
N ARG A 44 17.45 0.54 4.96
CA ARG A 44 17.40 -0.89 5.37
C ARG A 44 16.19 -1.59 4.75
N MET A 45 15.04 -0.91 4.71
CA MET A 45 13.82 -1.45 4.08
C MET A 45 14.00 -1.58 2.56
N ALA A 46 14.51 -0.55 1.89
CA ALA A 46 14.72 -0.57 0.43
C ALA A 46 15.74 -1.63 0.02
N ASN A 47 16.85 -1.74 0.75
CA ASN A 47 17.87 -2.77 0.49
C ASN A 47 17.33 -4.19 0.75
N ALA A 48 16.47 -4.36 1.75
CA ALA A 48 15.82 -5.64 2.02
C ALA A 48 14.88 -6.03 0.87
N MET A 49 14.12 -5.08 0.31
CA MET A 49 13.28 -5.33 -0.88
C MET A 49 14.12 -5.71 -2.09
N ALA A 50 15.24 -5.03 -2.34
CA ALA A 50 16.16 -5.39 -3.42
C ALA A 50 16.72 -6.82 -3.24
N ALA A 51 17.13 -7.17 -2.01
CA ALA A 51 17.59 -8.52 -1.71
C ALA A 51 16.49 -9.58 -1.91
N ALA A 52 15.25 -9.27 -1.55
CA ALA A 52 14.12 -10.16 -1.77
C ALA A 52 13.79 -10.34 -3.27
N ALA A 53 13.90 -9.28 -4.09
CA ALA A 53 13.74 -9.38 -5.54
C ALA A 53 14.76 -10.35 -6.14
N LEU A 54 16.06 -10.20 -5.79
CA LEU A 54 17.11 -11.12 -6.22
C LEU A 54 16.83 -12.56 -5.77
N LYS A 55 16.35 -12.76 -4.54
CA LYS A 55 15.96 -14.09 -4.04
C LYS A 55 14.83 -14.71 -4.87
N CYS A 56 13.90 -13.92 -5.36
CA CYS A 56 12.86 -14.37 -6.28
C CYS A 56 13.38 -14.66 -7.70
N GLY A 57 14.64 -14.36 -8.00
CA GLY A 57 15.23 -14.48 -9.34
C GLY A 57 14.83 -13.34 -10.28
N ALA A 58 14.38 -12.22 -9.74
CA ALA A 58 14.00 -11.01 -10.45
C ALA A 58 15.19 -10.03 -10.50
N GLU A 59 15.17 -9.13 -11.48
CA GLU A 59 16.04 -7.95 -11.48
C GLU A 59 15.39 -6.84 -10.65
N TYR A 60 16.19 -5.86 -10.17
CA TYR A 60 15.63 -4.72 -9.44
C TYR A 60 16.30 -3.41 -9.82
N GLY A 61 15.54 -2.33 -9.72
CA GLY A 61 16.03 -0.96 -9.74
C GLY A 61 15.54 -0.20 -8.50
N ILE A 62 16.41 0.62 -7.88
CA ILE A 62 15.99 1.56 -6.83
C ILE A 62 16.04 2.96 -7.42
N TYR A 63 14.90 3.63 -7.45
CA TYR A 63 14.78 5.01 -7.89
C TYR A 63 14.49 5.92 -6.70
N MET A 64 15.43 6.83 -6.40
CA MET A 64 15.23 7.85 -5.38
C MET A 64 14.68 9.12 -6.02
N MET A 65 13.43 9.45 -5.74
CA MET A 65 12.82 10.69 -6.20
C MET A 65 12.96 11.80 -5.16
N PRO A 66 12.99 13.09 -5.58
CA PRO A 66 12.98 14.19 -4.64
C PRO A 66 11.67 14.24 -3.86
N ILE A 67 11.72 14.70 -2.60
CA ILE A 67 10.50 14.95 -1.82
C ILE A 67 9.64 15.98 -2.55
N ARG A 68 8.35 15.65 -2.72
CA ARG A 68 7.35 16.50 -3.35
C ARG A 68 6.43 17.12 -2.29
N GLY A 69 6.12 18.40 -2.41
CA GLY A 69 5.05 19.02 -1.62
C GLY A 69 3.69 18.42 -1.95
N LYS A 70 2.69 18.62 -1.09
CA LYS A 70 1.33 18.05 -1.24
C LYS A 70 0.74 18.27 -2.63
N ASP A 71 0.94 19.45 -3.21
CA ASP A 71 0.39 19.83 -4.53
C ASP A 71 1.05 19.08 -5.70
N LYS A 72 2.19 18.42 -5.47
CA LYS A 72 2.97 17.70 -6.49
C LYS A 72 3.26 16.25 -6.12
N ALA A 73 2.63 15.74 -5.08
CA ALA A 73 2.87 14.38 -4.59
C ALA A 73 2.59 13.29 -5.65
N THR A 74 1.66 13.58 -6.56
CA THR A 74 1.26 12.68 -7.65
C THR A 74 2.01 12.92 -8.96
N ILE A 75 2.92 13.90 -9.03
CA ILE A 75 3.68 14.22 -10.24
C ILE A 75 5.06 13.57 -10.15
N PHE A 76 5.33 12.64 -11.02
CA PHE A 76 6.60 11.94 -11.08
C PHE A 76 7.57 12.53 -12.11
N PRO A 77 8.88 12.39 -11.91
CA PRO A 77 9.86 12.69 -12.95
C PRO A 77 9.64 11.80 -14.17
N LYS A 78 9.82 12.35 -15.37
CA LYS A 78 9.65 11.56 -16.61
C LYS A 78 10.56 10.33 -16.67
N SER A 79 11.76 10.40 -16.09
CA SER A 79 12.67 9.26 -15.99
C SER A 79 12.11 8.12 -15.12
N LEU A 80 11.30 8.45 -14.10
CA LEU A 80 10.59 7.46 -13.31
C LEU A 80 9.42 6.85 -14.09
N GLU A 81 8.66 7.66 -14.82
CA GLU A 81 7.58 7.16 -15.69
C GLU A 81 8.10 6.19 -16.75
N LEU A 82 9.26 6.48 -17.37
CA LEU A 82 9.90 5.53 -18.29
C LEU A 82 10.36 4.23 -17.60
N GLY A 83 10.78 4.31 -16.34
CA GLY A 83 11.07 3.11 -15.53
C GLY A 83 9.82 2.28 -15.25
N MET A 84 8.69 2.93 -15.00
CA MET A 84 7.40 2.25 -14.81
C MET A 84 6.94 1.53 -16.09
N ASP A 85 7.19 2.10 -17.26
CA ASP A 85 6.84 1.48 -18.54
C ASP A 85 7.62 0.17 -18.80
N ALA A 86 8.76 -0.01 -18.12
CA ALA A 86 9.65 -1.14 -18.28
C ALA A 86 9.55 -2.18 -17.15
N CYS A 87 8.87 -1.90 -16.04
CA CYS A 87 8.80 -2.83 -14.92
C CYS A 87 7.52 -3.67 -14.92
N ASP A 88 7.62 -4.87 -14.33
CA ASP A 88 6.48 -5.77 -14.07
C ASP A 88 5.87 -5.54 -12.68
N VAL A 89 6.70 -5.10 -11.75
CA VAL A 89 6.36 -4.93 -10.33
C VAL A 89 6.82 -3.56 -9.85
N PHE A 90 5.88 -2.77 -9.38
CA PHE A 90 6.15 -1.45 -8.81
C PHE A 90 6.00 -1.48 -7.30
N VAL A 91 7.03 -1.04 -6.57
CA VAL A 91 7.04 -0.95 -5.10
C VAL A 91 7.24 0.50 -4.69
N GLY A 92 6.18 1.16 -4.26
CA GLY A 92 6.21 2.55 -3.80
C GLY A 92 6.54 2.63 -2.31
N MET A 93 7.78 3.03 -1.96
CA MET A 93 8.26 3.11 -0.57
C MET A 93 8.59 4.53 -0.12
N THR A 94 7.91 5.52 -0.66
CA THR A 94 8.16 6.92 -0.27
C THR A 94 7.64 7.21 1.14
N THR A 95 8.41 7.95 1.93
CA THR A 95 8.04 8.33 3.31
C THR A 95 7.39 9.71 3.36
N ALA A 96 7.93 10.66 2.63
CA ALA A 96 7.47 12.06 2.66
C ALA A 96 6.68 12.48 1.42
N SER A 97 6.74 11.70 0.34
CA SER A 97 6.17 12.09 -0.96
C SER A 97 4.76 11.56 -1.23
N GLY A 98 4.14 10.85 -0.28
CA GLY A 98 2.81 10.25 -0.44
C GLY A 98 2.80 8.99 -1.32
N ALA A 99 1.63 8.36 -1.43
CA ALA A 99 1.48 7.09 -2.12
C ALA A 99 1.55 7.24 -3.65
N ALA A 100 2.32 6.37 -4.27
CA ALA A 100 2.53 6.35 -5.72
C ALA A 100 1.25 6.07 -6.50
N ILE A 101 0.32 5.30 -5.92
CA ILE A 101 -0.96 4.91 -6.54
C ILE A 101 -1.79 6.10 -7.04
N TYR A 102 -1.57 7.30 -6.52
CA TYR A 102 -2.28 8.49 -6.99
C TYR A 102 -1.70 9.10 -8.27
N ASN A 103 -0.56 8.62 -8.78
CA ASN A 103 -0.02 9.04 -10.08
C ASN A 103 -0.87 8.52 -11.24
N ASN A 104 -1.22 9.38 -12.20
CA ASN A 104 -2.09 8.99 -13.31
C ASN A 104 -1.42 8.00 -14.27
N HIS A 105 -0.12 8.17 -14.56
CA HIS A 105 0.60 7.24 -15.44
C HIS A 105 0.65 5.82 -14.85
N LEU A 106 0.92 5.70 -13.53
CA LEU A 106 0.88 4.42 -12.84
C LEU A 106 -0.52 3.79 -12.88
N LYS A 107 -1.57 4.58 -12.64
CA LYS A 107 -2.96 4.11 -12.76
C LYS A 107 -3.28 3.57 -14.15
N ASP A 108 -2.81 4.26 -15.20
CA ASP A 108 -3.04 3.82 -16.57
C ASP A 108 -2.34 2.48 -16.85
N LEU A 109 -1.13 2.27 -16.36
CA LEU A 109 -0.39 1.01 -16.49
C LEU A 109 -1.09 -0.14 -15.73
N ILE A 110 -1.58 0.12 -14.52
CA ILE A 110 -2.37 -0.83 -13.73
C ILE A 110 -3.65 -1.20 -14.47
N ASN A 111 -4.42 -0.23 -14.93
CA ASN A 111 -5.66 -0.44 -15.67
C ASN A 111 -5.45 -1.23 -16.97
N GLN A 112 -4.30 -1.04 -17.62
CA GLN A 112 -3.87 -1.80 -18.82
C GLN A 112 -3.30 -3.19 -18.46
N LYS A 113 -3.22 -3.54 -17.19
CA LYS A 113 -2.65 -4.80 -16.69
C LYS A 113 -1.20 -5.02 -17.15
N LYS A 114 -0.40 -3.96 -17.20
CA LYS A 114 1.01 -4.03 -17.59
C LYS A 114 1.92 -4.34 -16.42
N LEU A 115 1.58 -3.87 -15.24
CA LEU A 115 2.31 -4.12 -14.01
C LEU A 115 1.34 -4.33 -12.83
N ARG A 116 1.87 -4.77 -11.70
CA ARG A 116 1.20 -4.75 -10.39
C ARG A 116 1.94 -3.87 -9.40
N GLU A 117 1.23 -3.35 -8.42
CA GLU A 117 1.76 -2.32 -7.54
C GLU A 117 1.49 -2.62 -6.07
N VAL A 118 2.45 -2.28 -5.19
CA VAL A 118 2.23 -2.13 -3.75
C VAL A 118 2.76 -0.79 -3.26
N SER A 119 1.89 -0.04 -2.58
CA SER A 119 2.28 1.16 -1.83
C SER A 119 2.67 0.82 -0.41
N ILE A 120 3.91 1.16 -0.02
CA ILE A 120 4.48 0.94 1.32
C ILE A 120 4.92 2.30 1.88
N CYS A 121 3.97 3.18 2.14
CA CYS A 121 4.22 4.56 2.59
C CYS A 121 4.37 4.62 4.11
N LEU A 122 5.48 4.12 4.63
CA LEU A 122 5.73 3.98 6.06
C LEU A 122 6.61 5.09 6.60
N ARG A 123 6.29 5.56 7.81
CA ARG A 123 7.04 6.64 8.48
C ARG A 123 8.36 6.18 9.10
N ASN A 124 8.47 4.90 9.44
CA ASN A 124 9.67 4.36 10.11
C ASN A 124 9.71 2.83 9.99
N ILE A 125 10.84 2.27 10.39
CA ILE A 125 11.11 0.82 10.33
C ILE A 125 10.18 0.00 11.24
N ASP A 126 9.64 0.55 12.33
CA ASP A 126 8.70 -0.17 13.19
C ASP A 126 7.42 -0.52 12.44
N ASN A 127 6.91 0.39 11.62
CA ASN A 127 5.75 0.12 10.79
C ASN A 127 6.01 -0.98 9.75
N PHE A 128 7.27 -1.19 9.36
CA PHE A 128 7.65 -2.24 8.42
C PHE A 128 7.87 -3.61 9.06
N THR A 129 8.25 -3.66 10.35
CA THR A 129 8.69 -4.88 11.01
C THR A 129 7.81 -5.34 12.16
N ARG A 130 6.81 -4.56 12.58
CA ARG A 130 5.98 -4.81 13.75
C ARG A 130 4.50 -4.51 13.53
N GLY A 131 3.67 -4.92 14.47
CA GLY A 131 2.23 -4.65 14.46
C GLY A 131 1.55 -5.24 13.24
N GLY A 132 0.80 -4.45 12.49
CA GLY A 132 0.08 -4.88 11.28
C GLY A 132 0.98 -5.53 10.24
N ALA A 133 2.27 -5.17 10.19
CA ALA A 133 3.24 -5.81 9.31
C ALA A 133 3.40 -7.32 9.53
N LEU A 134 3.02 -7.84 10.70
CA LEU A 134 3.12 -9.26 11.07
C LEU A 134 1.80 -10.01 10.90
N ALA A 135 0.77 -9.38 10.35
CA ALA A 135 -0.52 -10.01 10.14
C ALA A 135 -0.44 -11.16 9.11
N ASP A 136 -1.33 -12.11 9.26
CA ASP A 136 -1.63 -13.11 8.24
C ASP A 136 -2.55 -12.48 7.19
N TYR A 137 -1.98 -12.02 6.08
CA TYR A 137 -2.72 -11.30 5.05
C TYR A 137 -3.68 -12.18 4.27
N GLU A 138 -3.49 -13.50 4.23
CA GLU A 138 -4.50 -14.42 3.68
C GLU A 138 -5.76 -14.45 4.56
N ALA A 139 -5.57 -14.48 5.87
CA ALA A 139 -6.69 -14.41 6.82
C ALA A 139 -7.38 -13.04 6.77
N VAL A 140 -6.62 -11.94 6.67
CA VAL A 140 -7.16 -10.58 6.50
C VAL A 140 -7.98 -10.47 5.22
N TYR A 141 -7.48 -11.02 4.11
CA TYR A 141 -8.22 -11.05 2.84
C TYR A 141 -9.52 -11.84 2.96
N ALA A 142 -9.47 -13.04 3.55
CA ALA A 142 -10.65 -13.88 3.74
C ALA A 142 -11.73 -13.22 4.63
N ASP A 143 -11.33 -12.47 5.64
CA ASP A 143 -12.25 -11.66 6.44
C ASP A 143 -12.79 -10.46 5.66
N GLY A 144 -11.97 -9.84 4.82
CA GLY A 144 -12.37 -8.81 3.88
C GLY A 144 -13.44 -9.29 2.91
N GLU A 145 -13.30 -10.50 2.34
CA GLU A 145 -14.31 -11.10 1.44
C GLU A 145 -15.65 -11.30 2.14
N LYS A 146 -15.65 -11.73 3.41
CA LYS A 146 -16.88 -11.87 4.21
C LYS A 146 -17.56 -10.52 4.40
N LEU A 147 -16.81 -9.49 4.75
CA LEU A 147 -17.33 -8.15 4.96
C LEU A 147 -17.82 -7.53 3.64
N GLN A 148 -17.06 -7.68 2.55
CA GLN A 148 -17.46 -7.26 1.21
C GLN A 148 -18.80 -7.91 0.80
N ALA A 149 -18.95 -9.21 1.05
CA ALA A 149 -20.18 -9.94 0.74
C ALA A 149 -21.38 -9.43 1.55
N ILE A 150 -21.15 -9.03 2.82
CA ILE A 150 -22.19 -8.41 3.64
C ILE A 150 -22.58 -7.03 3.08
N TRP A 151 -21.61 -6.21 2.65
CA TRP A 151 -21.90 -4.87 2.14
C TRP A 151 -22.50 -4.86 0.74
N ARG A 152 -22.17 -5.88 -0.06
CA ARG A 152 -22.69 -6.00 -1.43
C ARG A 152 -24.21 -5.98 -1.45
N GLY A 153 -24.78 -5.03 -2.20
CA GLY A 153 -26.22 -4.89 -2.38
C GLY A 153 -26.97 -4.19 -1.24
N HIS A 154 -26.30 -3.83 -0.14
CA HIS A 154 -26.91 -2.98 0.88
C HIS A 154 -26.98 -1.53 0.41
N LYS A 155 -28.09 -0.86 0.70
CA LYS A 155 -28.37 0.49 0.19
C LYS A 155 -28.14 1.58 1.23
N LYS A 156 -28.07 1.24 2.50
CA LYS A 156 -27.97 2.20 3.60
C LYS A 156 -27.00 1.70 4.66
N ALA A 157 -26.28 2.62 5.26
CA ALA A 157 -25.49 2.37 6.46
C ALA A 157 -25.91 3.34 7.58
N HIS A 158 -25.89 2.83 8.80
CA HIS A 158 -26.09 3.60 10.02
C HIS A 158 -24.94 3.27 10.98
N ILE A 159 -24.18 4.28 11.37
CA ILE A 159 -23.01 4.14 12.25
C ILE A 159 -23.31 4.83 13.56
N THR A 160 -23.18 4.10 14.67
CA THR A 160 -23.33 4.65 16.03
C THR A 160 -22.12 4.30 16.89
N THR A 161 -21.76 5.20 17.81
CA THR A 161 -20.73 4.94 18.82
C THR A 161 -21.20 5.41 20.20
N PRO A 162 -20.66 4.85 21.29
CA PRO A 162 -20.95 5.33 22.64
C PRO A 162 -20.57 6.79 22.88
N ALA A 163 -19.61 7.34 22.11
CA ALA A 163 -19.22 8.75 22.16
C ALA A 163 -20.26 9.71 21.57
N GLY A 164 -21.30 9.19 20.89
CA GLY A 164 -22.39 9.98 20.36
C GLY A 164 -22.38 10.15 18.84
N THR A 165 -21.55 9.43 18.10
CA THR A 165 -21.71 9.34 16.65
C THR A 165 -23.06 8.69 16.33
N ASP A 166 -23.83 9.33 15.46
CA ASP A 166 -25.12 8.85 14.93
C ASP A 166 -25.22 9.35 13.48
N LEU A 167 -24.72 8.52 12.54
CA LEU A 167 -24.46 8.90 11.16
C LEU A 167 -25.18 7.97 10.19
N TYR A 168 -25.98 8.54 9.31
CA TYR A 168 -26.71 7.83 8.25
C TYR A 168 -26.14 8.18 6.88
N MET A 169 -26.11 7.19 5.97
CA MET A 169 -25.69 7.39 4.59
C MET A 169 -26.30 6.37 3.65
N ASP A 170 -26.49 6.77 2.40
CA ASP A 170 -26.80 5.83 1.33
C ASP A 170 -25.49 5.23 0.81
N MET A 171 -25.46 3.89 0.66
CA MET A 171 -24.31 3.17 0.16
C MET A 171 -24.20 3.31 -1.36
N ASN A 172 -23.00 3.55 -1.85
CA ASN A 172 -22.71 3.55 -3.28
C ASN A 172 -22.98 2.14 -3.86
N PRO A 173 -23.63 2.02 -5.04
CA PRO A 173 -23.89 0.72 -5.66
C PRO A 173 -22.64 0.04 -6.26
N MET A 174 -21.47 0.65 -6.15
CA MET A 174 -20.20 0.05 -6.57
C MET A 174 -19.84 -1.14 -5.69
N GLU A 175 -18.97 -1.99 -6.22
CA GLU A 175 -18.37 -3.07 -5.44
C GLU A 175 -17.46 -2.51 -4.34
N PRO A 176 -17.59 -2.94 -3.08
CA PRO A 176 -16.66 -2.57 -2.03
C PRO A 176 -15.25 -3.08 -2.35
N ILE A 177 -14.23 -2.29 -2.06
CA ILE A 177 -12.83 -2.61 -2.36
C ILE A 177 -12.20 -3.26 -1.12
N ILE A 178 -11.52 -4.39 -1.30
CA ILE A 178 -10.70 -5.01 -0.25
C ILE A 178 -9.26 -4.55 -0.45
N GLU A 179 -8.69 -3.88 0.54
CA GLU A 179 -7.29 -3.45 0.57
C GLU A 179 -6.56 -4.23 1.67
N CYS A 180 -5.67 -5.14 1.27
CA CYS A 180 -4.97 -6.06 2.19
C CYS A 180 -3.51 -6.36 1.78
N GLY A 181 -2.89 -5.53 0.97
CA GLY A 181 -1.50 -5.69 0.55
C GLY A 181 -1.23 -6.84 -0.43
N ILE A 182 -2.24 -7.60 -0.87
CA ILE A 182 -2.08 -8.69 -1.84
C ILE A 182 -2.25 -8.15 -3.26
N ALA A 183 -1.17 -8.24 -4.07
CA ALA A 183 -1.15 -7.78 -5.46
C ALA A 183 -0.36 -8.78 -6.32
N ARG A 184 -0.98 -9.90 -6.71
CA ARG A 184 -0.31 -11.04 -7.36
C ARG A 184 -0.35 -11.02 -8.87
N ASN A 185 -1.31 -10.32 -9.45
CA ASN A 185 -1.54 -10.33 -10.89
C ASN A 185 -1.32 -8.95 -11.50
N PRO A 186 -0.87 -8.86 -12.75
CA PRO A 186 -0.86 -7.58 -13.46
C PRO A 186 -2.23 -6.91 -13.44
N GLY A 187 -2.26 -5.66 -13.00
CA GLY A 187 -3.48 -4.89 -12.75
C GLY A 187 -3.90 -4.82 -11.28
N ASP A 188 -3.31 -5.63 -10.40
CA ASP A 188 -3.53 -5.48 -8.96
C ASP A 188 -2.74 -4.27 -8.43
N ALA A 189 -3.37 -3.52 -7.52
CA ALA A 189 -2.75 -2.39 -6.83
C ALA A 189 -3.24 -2.32 -5.39
N MET A 190 -2.34 -2.34 -4.43
CA MET A 190 -2.69 -2.45 -3.02
C MET A 190 -1.79 -1.59 -2.14
N ALA A 191 -2.33 -1.16 -1.01
CA ALA A 191 -1.54 -0.60 0.08
C ALA A 191 -1.13 -1.71 1.06
N TRP A 192 0.07 -1.62 1.57
CA TRP A 192 0.59 -2.46 2.64
C TRP A 192 1.15 -1.53 3.75
N SER A 193 0.83 -1.68 5.03
CA SER A 193 0.25 -2.85 5.73
C SER A 193 -1.23 -2.58 6.09
N ASP A 194 -2.08 -2.57 5.10
CA ASP A 194 -3.51 -2.31 5.30
C ASP A 194 -4.32 -3.61 5.42
N GLY A 195 -5.48 -3.49 6.06
CA GLY A 195 -6.47 -4.54 6.18
C GLY A 195 -7.83 -3.89 6.33
N GLU A 196 -8.41 -3.45 5.20
CA GLU A 196 -9.69 -2.74 5.21
C GLU A 196 -10.61 -3.17 4.06
N VAL A 197 -11.90 -2.91 4.25
CA VAL A 197 -12.89 -2.91 3.17
C VAL A 197 -13.47 -1.52 3.06
N SER A 198 -13.35 -0.93 1.88
CA SER A 198 -13.73 0.45 1.62
C SER A 198 -14.92 0.56 0.68
N LEU A 199 -15.86 1.44 1.00
CA LEU A 199 -16.94 1.86 0.11
C LEU A 199 -17.34 3.30 0.45
N GLY A 200 -17.22 4.20 -0.52
CA GLY A 200 -17.68 5.58 -0.36
C GLY A 200 -19.21 5.65 -0.35
N PRO A 201 -19.81 6.55 0.45
CA PRO A 201 -21.26 6.81 0.38
C PRO A 201 -21.64 7.51 -0.93
N VAL A 202 -22.92 7.51 -1.26
CA VAL A 202 -23.46 8.39 -2.30
C VAL A 202 -23.21 9.84 -1.90
N ILE A 203 -22.62 10.62 -2.80
CA ILE A 203 -22.26 12.02 -2.53
C ILE A 203 -23.52 12.80 -2.10
N GLY A 204 -23.42 13.50 -0.96
CA GLY A 204 -24.49 14.33 -0.41
C GLY A 204 -25.56 13.57 0.38
N SER A 205 -25.47 12.23 0.52
CA SER A 205 -26.42 11.43 1.28
C SER A 205 -26.11 11.36 2.77
N THR A 206 -24.88 11.65 3.18
CA THR A 206 -24.46 11.53 4.58
C THR A 206 -25.02 12.64 5.43
N HIS A 207 -25.69 12.28 6.54
CA HIS A 207 -26.25 13.22 7.51
C HIS A 207 -26.23 12.62 8.93
N GLY A 208 -26.29 13.50 9.93
CA GLY A 208 -26.23 13.12 11.35
C GLY A 208 -25.05 13.76 12.07
N THR A 209 -24.62 13.15 13.14
CA THR A 209 -23.53 13.62 14.00
C THR A 209 -22.33 12.67 13.91
N LEU A 210 -21.15 13.22 13.63
CA LEU A 210 -19.88 12.51 13.74
C LEU A 210 -19.09 13.08 14.92
N VAL A 211 -18.81 12.25 15.92
CA VAL A 211 -17.94 12.61 17.04
C VAL A 211 -16.53 12.14 16.73
N ILE A 212 -15.56 13.06 16.76
CA ILE A 212 -14.13 12.79 16.61
C ILE A 212 -13.53 12.96 17.99
N ASP A 213 -13.14 11.84 18.62
CA ASP A 213 -12.64 11.76 20.00
C ASP A 213 -11.25 11.12 20.09
N GLY A 214 -10.59 10.95 18.97
CA GLY A 214 -9.23 10.48 18.84
C GLY A 214 -8.24 11.58 18.41
N PRO A 215 -6.92 11.33 18.53
CA PRO A 215 -5.86 12.26 18.11
C PRO A 215 -5.83 12.47 16.60
#